data_7d8119f42f24e44d482bf06b5b9f1525
#
_entry.id   7d8119f42f24e44d482bf06b5b9f1525
#
_cell.length_a   1.000
_cell.length_b   1.000
_cell.length_c   1.000
_cell.angle_alpha   90.00
_cell.angle_beta   90.00
_cell.angle_gamma   90.00
#
_symmetry.space_group_name_H-M   'P 1'
#
loop_
_entity.id
_entity.type
_entity.pdbx_description
1 polymer ?
#
loop_
_entity_poly.entity_id
_entity_poly.type
_entity_poly.pdbx_seq_one_letter_code
_entity_poly.pdbx_strand_id
1 'polypeptide(L)'
;MSGLEALYWAQKYPEEVEAIVGLDMAVPDYYDEMNINIPIMRLGQYCAGLGITRWIPSLAESNAIKSGTLSQKEKEIYRAIFYQKTATVTMIDEAKAVKKNAGVVKEKGIPQVPMLLFISDGSGGTGFTKEKWRSIPKEYISNHNNASCIELDCPHYIHDYEYQRISEEIRSFIR
;
A
#
# COMPACT_ATOMS: atom_id res chain seq x y z
N MET A 1 -1.66 0.10 -4.45
CA MET A 1 -1.64 0.58 -5.85
C MET A 1 -1.50 2.10 -5.96
N SER A 2 -1.94 2.86 -4.96
CA SER A 2 -1.78 4.33 -4.89
C SER A 2 -0.34 4.84 -5.12
N GLY A 3 0.69 4.04 -4.76
CA GLY A 3 2.09 4.39 -5.07
C GLY A 3 2.38 4.54 -6.56
N LEU A 4 1.83 3.65 -7.41
CA LEU A 4 1.98 3.78 -8.86
C LEU A 4 1.30 5.04 -9.42
N GLU A 5 0.14 5.40 -8.84
CA GLU A 5 -0.59 6.60 -9.24
C GLU A 5 0.20 7.86 -8.90
N ALA A 6 0.74 7.93 -7.68
CA ALA A 6 1.56 9.05 -7.23
C ALA A 6 2.83 9.22 -8.10
N LEU A 7 3.53 8.11 -8.37
CA LEU A 7 4.72 8.13 -9.23
C LEU A 7 4.38 8.54 -10.67
N TYR A 8 3.29 7.99 -11.24
CA TYR A 8 2.85 8.35 -12.59
C TYR A 8 2.46 9.82 -12.70
N TRP A 9 1.76 10.35 -11.67
CA TRP A 9 1.37 11.77 -11.62
C TRP A 9 2.61 12.66 -11.61
N ALA A 10 3.57 12.40 -10.72
CA ALA A 10 4.80 13.16 -10.64
C ALA A 10 5.67 13.06 -11.90
N GLN A 11 5.62 11.92 -12.62
CA GLN A 11 6.29 11.77 -13.91
C GLN A 11 5.63 12.58 -15.04
N LYS A 12 4.32 12.75 -14.98
CA LYS A 12 3.53 13.38 -16.05
C LYS A 12 3.34 14.88 -15.83
N TYR A 13 3.22 15.27 -14.57
CA TYR A 13 2.93 16.64 -14.16
C TYR A 13 3.84 17.03 -12.96
N PRO A 14 5.17 17.06 -13.18
CA PRO A 14 6.12 17.33 -12.09
C PRO A 14 5.92 18.70 -11.44
N GLU A 15 5.38 19.66 -12.18
CA GLU A 15 5.07 21.01 -11.70
C GLU A 15 3.88 21.05 -10.72
N GLU A 16 3.07 19.99 -10.67
CA GLU A 16 1.93 19.90 -9.75
C GLU A 16 2.29 19.15 -8.45
N VAL A 17 3.48 18.52 -8.39
CA VAL A 17 3.88 17.65 -7.28
C VAL A 17 5.13 18.20 -6.61
N GLU A 18 4.95 18.78 -5.44
CA GLU A 18 6.05 19.33 -4.64
C GLU A 18 6.94 18.24 -4.04
N ALA A 19 6.33 17.16 -3.55
CA ALA A 19 7.02 16.01 -2.98
C ALA A 19 6.12 14.77 -2.93
N ILE A 20 6.72 13.58 -2.80
CA ILE A 20 6.01 12.33 -2.56
C ILE A 20 6.36 11.81 -1.16
N VAL A 21 5.34 11.57 -0.33
CA VAL A 21 5.48 10.85 0.94
C VAL A 21 4.80 9.49 0.80
N GLY A 22 5.59 8.43 0.78
CA GLY A 22 5.12 7.06 0.68
C GLY A 22 4.94 6.40 2.04
N LEU A 23 3.70 6.07 2.42
CA LEU A 23 3.39 5.31 3.62
C LEU A 23 3.34 3.82 3.28
N ASP A 24 4.49 3.18 3.32
CA ASP A 24 4.71 1.78 2.94
C ASP A 24 4.21 1.46 1.52
N MET A 25 4.42 2.42 0.61
CA MET A 25 3.94 2.32 -0.76
C MET A 25 4.74 1.29 -1.57
N ALA A 26 4.04 0.55 -2.42
CA ALA A 26 4.68 -0.33 -3.37
C ALA A 26 5.23 0.49 -4.56
N VAL A 27 6.53 0.30 -4.85
CA VAL A 27 7.20 0.80 -6.06
C VAL A 27 7.03 -0.21 -7.22
N PRO A 28 7.27 0.20 -8.48
CA PRO A 28 7.02 -0.66 -9.66
C PRO A 28 7.63 -2.06 -9.59
N ASP A 29 8.84 -2.17 -9.04
CA ASP A 29 9.61 -3.41 -9.00
C ASP A 29 8.97 -4.53 -8.16
N TYR A 30 8.13 -4.21 -7.18
CA TYR A 30 7.36 -5.21 -6.45
C TYR A 30 6.43 -6.03 -7.36
N TYR A 31 5.88 -5.40 -8.39
CA TYR A 31 4.89 -6.04 -9.25
C TYR A 31 5.49 -7.04 -10.24
N ASP A 32 6.80 -7.00 -10.48
CA ASP A 32 7.51 -8.01 -11.26
C ASP A 32 7.47 -9.36 -10.55
N GLU A 33 7.58 -9.37 -9.23
CA GLU A 33 7.62 -10.58 -8.40
C GLU A 33 6.27 -10.96 -7.79
N MET A 34 5.30 -10.05 -7.80
CA MET A 34 3.98 -10.31 -7.21
C MET A 34 3.20 -11.36 -7.98
N ASN A 35 2.72 -12.39 -7.28
CA ASN A 35 1.82 -13.38 -7.87
C ASN A 35 0.37 -12.97 -7.63
N ILE A 36 -0.34 -12.64 -8.70
CA ILE A 36 -1.74 -12.23 -8.67
C ILE A 36 -2.62 -13.36 -9.20
N ASN A 37 -3.37 -14.00 -8.31
CA ASN A 37 -4.24 -15.12 -8.66
C ASN A 37 -5.68 -14.63 -8.88
N ILE A 38 -5.99 -14.21 -10.10
CA ILE A 38 -7.32 -13.71 -10.48
C ILE A 38 -8.44 -14.74 -10.26
N PRO A 39 -8.28 -16.04 -10.57
CA PRO A 39 -9.28 -17.07 -10.23
C PRO A 39 -9.65 -17.09 -8.75
N ILE A 40 -8.67 -17.06 -7.84
CA ILE A 40 -8.91 -17.02 -6.39
C ILE A 40 -9.62 -15.73 -5.99
N MET A 41 -9.22 -14.58 -6.55
CA MET A 41 -9.90 -13.31 -6.28
C MET A 41 -11.37 -13.34 -6.71
N ARG A 42 -11.68 -13.92 -7.87
CA ARG A 42 -13.05 -14.11 -8.33
C ARG A 42 -13.86 -15.05 -7.43
N LEU A 43 -13.27 -16.15 -6.98
CA LEU A 43 -13.91 -17.04 -6.01
C LEU A 43 -14.23 -16.27 -4.72
N GLY A 44 -13.28 -15.49 -4.21
CA GLY A 44 -13.50 -14.59 -3.05
C GLY A 44 -14.64 -13.61 -3.28
N GLN A 45 -14.75 -13.03 -4.48
CA GLN A 45 -15.85 -12.13 -4.86
C GLN A 45 -17.22 -12.85 -4.82
N TYR A 46 -17.31 -14.06 -5.36
CA TYR A 46 -18.55 -14.85 -5.28
C TYR A 46 -18.92 -15.16 -3.84
N CYS A 47 -17.97 -15.60 -3.02
CA CYS A 47 -18.19 -15.86 -1.61
C CYS A 47 -18.64 -14.60 -0.84
N ALA A 48 -18.05 -13.45 -1.15
CA ALA A 48 -18.44 -12.18 -0.56
C ALA A 48 -19.87 -11.76 -0.98
N GLY A 49 -20.19 -11.92 -2.26
CA GLY A 49 -21.52 -11.63 -2.80
C GLY A 49 -22.62 -12.51 -2.18
N LEU A 50 -22.32 -13.76 -1.88
CA LEU A 50 -23.23 -14.69 -1.19
C LEU A 50 -23.26 -14.50 0.33
N GLY A 51 -22.44 -13.60 0.88
CA GLY A 51 -22.33 -13.37 2.32
C GLY A 51 -21.55 -14.43 3.10
N ILE A 52 -20.95 -15.42 2.42
CA ILE A 52 -20.18 -16.51 3.05
C ILE A 52 -19.00 -15.97 3.86
N THR A 53 -18.36 -14.89 3.40
CA THR A 53 -17.23 -14.25 4.08
C THR A 53 -17.58 -13.74 5.47
N ARG A 54 -18.86 -13.45 5.75
CA ARG A 54 -19.35 -13.01 7.06
C ARG A 54 -19.31 -14.12 8.12
N TRP A 55 -19.26 -15.38 7.69
CA TRP A 55 -19.11 -16.53 8.60
C TRP A 55 -17.64 -16.78 9.02
N ILE A 56 -16.72 -16.01 8.46
CA ILE A 56 -15.30 -16.06 8.79
C ILE A 56 -14.89 -14.71 9.41
N PRO A 57 -15.15 -14.48 10.72
CA PRO A 57 -14.91 -13.17 11.36
C PRO A 57 -13.46 -12.69 11.22
N SER A 58 -12.49 -13.61 11.21
CA SER A 58 -11.06 -13.28 11.08
C SER A 58 -10.69 -12.53 9.81
N LEU A 59 -11.50 -12.60 8.75
CA LEU A 59 -11.26 -11.86 7.51
C LEU A 59 -11.38 -10.34 7.69
N ALA A 60 -12.29 -9.89 8.57
CA ALA A 60 -12.53 -8.48 8.84
C ALA A 60 -11.71 -7.94 10.03
N GLU A 61 -10.92 -8.79 10.70
CA GLU A 61 -10.09 -8.42 11.85
C GLU A 61 -8.76 -7.81 11.39
N SER A 62 -8.84 -6.59 10.85
CA SER A 62 -7.65 -5.81 10.49
C SER A 62 -6.85 -5.36 11.71
N ASN A 63 -5.65 -4.85 11.47
CA ASN A 63 -4.83 -4.27 12.53
C ASN A 63 -5.52 -3.07 13.21
N ALA A 64 -6.26 -2.25 12.46
CA ALA A 64 -7.04 -1.14 13.03
C ALA A 64 -8.06 -1.63 14.09
N ILE A 65 -8.67 -2.81 13.88
CA ILE A 65 -9.59 -3.41 14.85
C ILE A 65 -8.84 -4.01 16.05
N LYS A 66 -7.70 -4.67 15.81
CA LYS A 66 -6.97 -5.40 16.85
C LYS A 66 -6.17 -4.50 17.77
N SER A 67 -5.46 -3.53 17.21
CA SER A 67 -4.49 -2.67 17.92
C SER A 67 -4.83 -1.19 17.91
N GLY A 68 -5.82 -0.77 17.13
CA GLY A 68 -6.21 0.62 17.00
C GLY A 68 -7.07 1.13 18.16
N THR A 69 -7.28 2.43 18.18
CA THR A 69 -8.05 3.17 19.20
C THR A 69 -9.56 3.22 18.89
N LEU A 70 -10.05 2.41 17.97
CA LEU A 70 -11.45 2.40 17.55
C LEU A 70 -12.37 1.95 18.70
N SER A 71 -13.43 2.70 18.93
CA SER A 71 -14.52 2.30 19.82
C SER A 71 -15.25 1.05 19.28
N GLN A 72 -16.03 0.38 20.12
CA GLN A 72 -16.78 -0.81 19.71
C GLN A 72 -17.70 -0.54 18.51
N LYS A 73 -18.38 0.62 18.50
CA LYS A 73 -19.26 1.03 17.42
C LYS A 73 -18.49 1.25 16.11
N GLU A 74 -17.32 1.87 16.17
CA GLU A 74 -16.46 2.08 15.00
C GLU A 74 -15.92 0.76 14.45
N LYS A 75 -15.57 -0.20 15.32
CA LYS A 75 -15.19 -1.56 14.90
C LYS A 75 -16.33 -2.28 14.16
N GLU A 76 -17.56 -2.14 14.61
CA GLU A 76 -18.73 -2.71 13.94
C GLU A 76 -18.96 -2.07 12.55
N ILE A 77 -18.84 -0.74 12.47
CA ILE A 77 -18.92 0.00 11.20
C ILE A 77 -17.81 -0.43 10.25
N TYR A 78 -16.57 -0.54 10.75
CA TYR A 78 -15.43 -0.98 9.97
C TYR A 78 -15.67 -2.37 9.36
N ARG A 79 -16.13 -3.34 10.17
CA ARG A 79 -16.48 -4.69 9.70
C ARG A 79 -17.56 -4.66 8.63
N ALA A 80 -18.60 -3.85 8.82
CA ALA A 80 -19.68 -3.71 7.85
C ALA A 80 -19.16 -3.16 6.51
N ILE A 81 -18.32 -2.13 6.54
CA ILE A 81 -17.69 -1.55 5.34
C ILE A 81 -16.76 -2.58 4.68
N PHE A 82 -15.95 -3.29 5.46
CA PHE A 82 -15.06 -4.32 4.94
C PHE A 82 -15.83 -5.37 4.13
N TYR A 83 -16.89 -5.94 4.69
CA TYR A 83 -17.71 -6.94 3.99
C TYR A 83 -18.45 -6.40 2.76
N GLN A 84 -18.77 -5.11 2.73
CA GLN A 84 -19.37 -4.47 1.58
C GLN A 84 -18.40 -4.16 0.44
N LYS A 85 -17.15 -3.81 0.78
CA LYS A 85 -16.20 -3.21 -0.16
C LYS A 85 -15.04 -4.13 -0.52
N THR A 86 -14.92 -5.29 0.12
CA THR A 86 -13.86 -6.27 -0.20
C THR A 86 -14.24 -7.12 -1.40
N ALA A 87 -13.25 -7.49 -2.20
CA ALA A 87 -13.36 -8.31 -3.40
C ALA A 87 -14.34 -7.78 -4.45
N THR A 88 -14.38 -6.47 -4.62
CA THR A 88 -15.24 -5.83 -5.64
C THR A 88 -14.71 -6.08 -7.06
N VAL A 89 -15.58 -5.89 -8.07
CA VAL A 89 -15.19 -5.95 -9.49
C VAL A 89 -14.02 -4.99 -9.75
N THR A 90 -14.10 -3.75 -9.23
CA THR A 90 -13.04 -2.73 -9.36
C THR A 90 -11.70 -3.24 -8.83
N MET A 91 -11.65 -3.85 -7.65
CA MET A 91 -10.41 -4.40 -7.09
C MET A 91 -9.80 -5.50 -7.97
N ILE A 92 -10.65 -6.33 -8.59
CA ILE A 92 -10.18 -7.38 -9.50
C ILE A 92 -9.65 -6.78 -10.81
N ASP A 93 -10.30 -5.76 -11.34
CA ASP A 93 -9.88 -5.11 -12.58
C ASP A 93 -8.59 -4.30 -12.37
N GLU A 94 -8.43 -3.64 -11.23
CA GLU A 94 -7.16 -3.06 -10.80
C GLU A 94 -6.04 -4.11 -10.70
N ALA A 95 -6.32 -5.24 -10.06
CA ALA A 95 -5.35 -6.33 -9.94
C ALA A 95 -4.91 -6.90 -11.30
N LYS A 96 -5.81 -6.98 -12.28
CA LYS A 96 -5.47 -7.38 -13.67
C LYS A 96 -4.56 -6.36 -14.36
N ALA A 97 -4.79 -5.07 -14.11
CA ALA A 97 -4.10 -3.98 -14.78
C ALA A 97 -2.75 -3.64 -14.13
N VAL A 98 -2.56 -3.98 -12.84
CA VAL A 98 -1.48 -3.42 -12.03
C VAL A 98 -0.09 -3.70 -12.57
N LYS A 99 0.19 -4.91 -13.10
CA LYS A 99 1.51 -5.23 -13.69
C LYS A 99 1.79 -4.40 -14.93
N LYS A 100 0.79 -4.21 -15.79
CA LYS A 100 0.91 -3.34 -16.96
C LYS A 100 1.15 -1.89 -16.55
N ASN A 101 0.40 -1.40 -15.56
CA ASN A 101 0.55 -0.05 -15.05
C ASN A 101 1.93 0.16 -14.40
N ALA A 102 2.41 -0.83 -13.64
CA ALA A 102 3.77 -0.80 -13.07
C ALA A 102 4.84 -0.73 -14.16
N GLY A 103 4.70 -1.49 -15.25
CA GLY A 103 5.59 -1.41 -16.41
C GLY A 103 5.65 -0.01 -17.01
N VAL A 104 4.49 0.64 -17.21
CA VAL A 104 4.41 2.02 -17.73
C VAL A 104 5.14 3.02 -16.82
N VAL A 105 4.99 2.87 -15.49
CA VAL A 105 5.68 3.74 -14.52
C VAL A 105 7.18 3.46 -14.54
N LYS A 106 7.57 2.19 -14.62
CA LYS A 106 8.98 1.76 -14.63
C LYS A 106 9.73 2.27 -15.87
N GLU A 107 9.12 2.20 -17.05
CA GLU A 107 9.70 2.69 -18.31
C GLU A 107 10.03 4.19 -18.29
N LYS A 108 9.26 4.98 -17.57
CA LYS A 108 9.50 6.43 -17.42
C LYS A 108 10.60 6.80 -16.44
N GLY A 109 11.07 5.82 -15.64
CA GLY A 109 12.07 6.05 -14.63
C GLY A 109 11.53 6.72 -13.36
N ILE A 110 12.43 7.11 -12.46
CA ILE A 110 12.06 7.73 -11.19
C ILE A 110 11.75 9.21 -11.39
N PRO A 111 10.60 9.74 -10.90
CA PRO A 111 10.30 11.16 -11.00
C PRO A 111 11.30 11.99 -10.17
N GLN A 112 11.68 13.16 -10.67
CA GLN A 112 12.73 14.00 -10.05
C GLN A 112 12.19 14.93 -8.93
N VAL A 113 11.08 14.57 -8.30
CA VAL A 113 10.55 15.27 -7.12
C VAL A 113 11.12 14.68 -5.83
N PRO A 114 11.23 15.46 -4.75
CA PRO A 114 11.66 14.94 -3.45
C PRO A 114 10.78 13.79 -2.98
N MET A 115 11.38 12.74 -2.39
CA MET A 115 10.63 11.58 -1.89
C MET A 115 11.06 11.17 -0.49
N LEU A 116 10.07 10.92 0.38
CA LEU A 116 10.26 10.30 1.69
C LEU A 116 9.43 9.01 1.75
N LEU A 117 10.10 7.86 1.83
CA LEU A 117 9.46 6.55 1.86
C LEU A 117 9.57 5.93 3.25
N PHE A 118 8.45 5.75 3.92
CA PHE A 118 8.38 4.91 5.11
C PHE A 118 8.20 3.46 4.68
N ILE A 119 8.95 2.55 5.27
CA ILE A 119 8.98 1.13 4.89
C ILE A 119 8.73 0.29 6.14
N SER A 120 7.70 -0.54 6.10
CA SER A 120 7.32 -1.49 7.16
C SER A 120 8.28 -2.69 7.27
N ASP A 121 7.94 -3.64 8.12
CA ASP A 121 8.60 -4.96 8.15
C ASP A 121 8.04 -5.95 7.11
N GLY A 122 7.09 -5.52 6.27
CA GLY A 122 6.46 -6.34 5.24
C GLY A 122 5.39 -7.30 5.75
N SER A 123 5.18 -7.41 7.05
CA SER A 123 4.09 -8.23 7.61
C SER A 123 2.72 -7.56 7.41
N GLY A 124 1.65 -8.32 7.61
CA GLY A 124 0.29 -7.77 7.51
C GLY A 124 -0.28 -7.68 6.10
N GLY A 125 0.24 -8.46 5.14
CA GLY A 125 -0.43 -8.66 3.85
C GLY A 125 0.36 -8.31 2.59
N THR A 126 1.64 -7.98 2.70
CA THR A 126 2.46 -7.67 1.51
C THR A 126 2.81 -8.92 0.68
N GLY A 127 2.91 -10.09 1.32
CA GLY A 127 3.31 -11.35 0.68
C GLY A 127 4.82 -11.50 0.48
N PHE A 128 5.63 -10.58 1.01
CA PHE A 128 7.10 -10.60 0.94
C PHE A 128 7.74 -10.86 2.31
N THR A 129 9.01 -11.30 2.32
CA THR A 129 9.82 -11.29 3.55
C THR A 129 10.22 -9.86 3.91
N LYS A 130 10.58 -9.63 5.19
CA LYS A 130 11.04 -8.31 5.68
C LYS A 130 12.21 -7.78 4.86
N GLU A 131 13.21 -8.61 4.60
CA GLU A 131 14.42 -8.26 3.86
C GLU A 131 14.07 -7.83 2.43
N LYS A 132 13.24 -8.62 1.77
CA LYS A 132 12.82 -8.34 0.39
C LYS A 132 11.95 -7.09 0.31
N TRP A 133 10.99 -6.95 1.24
CA TRP A 133 10.13 -5.76 1.30
C TRP A 133 10.93 -4.49 1.47
N ARG A 134 11.99 -4.51 2.30
CA ARG A 134 12.83 -3.34 2.57
C ARG A 134 13.87 -3.06 1.49
N SER A 135 14.39 -4.08 0.80
CA SER A 135 15.43 -3.89 -0.21
C SER A 135 14.91 -3.19 -1.46
N ILE A 136 13.73 -3.57 -1.94
CA ILE A 136 13.19 -3.08 -3.22
C ILE A 136 13.02 -1.55 -3.28
N PRO A 137 12.35 -0.87 -2.32
CA PRO A 137 12.21 0.59 -2.39
C PRO A 137 13.54 1.32 -2.17
N LYS A 138 14.46 0.78 -1.37
CA LYS A 138 15.80 1.35 -1.21
C LYS A 138 16.59 1.29 -2.51
N GLU A 139 16.53 0.16 -3.20
CA GLU A 139 17.16 -0.02 -4.50
C GLU A 139 16.52 0.90 -5.54
N TYR A 140 15.19 1.01 -5.54
CA TYR A 140 14.44 1.90 -6.42
C TYR A 140 14.92 3.35 -6.32
N ILE A 141 15.12 3.89 -5.10
CA ILE A 141 15.57 5.28 -4.92
C ILE A 141 17.09 5.46 -4.81
N SER A 142 17.89 4.40 -4.94
CA SER A 142 19.35 4.42 -4.69
C SER A 142 20.12 5.48 -5.49
N ASN A 143 19.65 5.82 -6.68
CA ASN A 143 20.26 6.82 -7.57
C ASN A 143 19.51 8.16 -7.56
N HIS A 144 18.62 8.39 -6.59
CA HIS A 144 17.84 9.61 -6.50
C HIS A 144 18.37 10.53 -5.40
N ASN A 145 18.89 11.70 -5.79
CA ASN A 145 19.59 12.61 -4.86
C ASN A 145 18.69 13.19 -3.75
N ASN A 146 17.39 13.32 -3.99
CA ASN A 146 16.43 13.93 -3.07
C ASN A 146 15.41 12.91 -2.56
N ALA A 147 15.80 11.65 -2.40
CA ALA A 147 14.94 10.62 -1.84
C ALA A 147 15.57 9.96 -0.63
N SER A 148 14.74 9.64 0.35
CA SER A 148 15.14 8.95 1.57
C SER A 148 14.13 7.89 1.99
N CYS A 149 14.61 6.89 2.75
CA CYS A 149 13.78 5.84 3.35
C CYS A 149 13.91 5.86 4.86
N ILE A 150 12.79 5.66 5.55
CA ILE A 150 12.73 5.43 7.00
C ILE A 150 12.11 4.06 7.24
N GLU A 151 12.86 3.17 7.88
CA GLU A 151 12.36 1.85 8.26
C GLU A 151 11.59 1.91 9.57
N LEU A 152 10.45 1.22 9.59
CA LEU A 152 9.60 1.06 10.75
C LEU A 152 9.43 -0.43 11.07
N ASP A 153 9.57 -0.82 12.33
CA ASP A 153 9.42 -2.21 12.75
C ASP A 153 7.95 -2.49 13.15
N CYS A 154 7.06 -2.32 12.18
CA CYS A 154 5.63 -2.55 12.31
C CYS A 154 5.04 -3.08 10.99
N PRO A 155 3.82 -3.65 11.03
CA PRO A 155 3.13 -4.18 9.83
C PRO A 155 2.79 -3.11 8.80
N HIS A 156 2.37 -3.56 7.60
CA HIS A 156 2.08 -2.76 6.41
C HIS A 156 1.24 -1.50 6.64
N TYR A 157 0.25 -1.54 7.52
CA TYR A 157 -0.55 -0.35 7.86
C TYR A 157 0.16 0.50 8.92
N ILE A 158 1.33 1.04 8.58
CA ILE A 158 2.26 1.74 9.48
C ILE A 158 1.62 2.91 10.24
N HIS A 159 0.61 3.57 9.64
CA HIS A 159 -0.12 4.68 10.25
C HIS A 159 -0.97 4.27 11.45
N ASP A 160 -1.30 2.98 11.61
CA ASP A 160 -2.01 2.47 12.79
C ASP A 160 -1.07 2.33 14.01
N TYR A 161 0.26 2.32 13.78
CA TYR A 161 1.26 2.07 14.81
C TYR A 161 2.17 3.26 15.09
N GLU A 162 2.67 3.91 14.05
CA GLU A 162 3.77 4.88 14.11
C GLU A 162 3.35 6.28 13.65
N TYR A 163 2.05 6.64 13.75
CA TYR A 163 1.51 7.90 13.23
C TYR A 163 2.18 9.15 13.79
N GLN A 164 2.64 9.13 15.04
CA GLN A 164 3.33 10.26 15.67
C GLN A 164 4.68 10.50 15.01
N ARG A 165 5.52 9.45 14.95
CA ARG A 165 6.83 9.49 14.30
C ARG A 165 6.71 9.87 12.84
N ILE A 166 5.78 9.27 12.11
CA ILE A 166 5.50 9.60 10.71
C ILE A 166 5.18 11.10 10.56
N SER A 167 4.34 11.65 11.43
CA SER A 167 3.97 13.06 11.38
C SER A 167 5.14 14.00 11.67
N GLU A 168 6.04 13.64 12.58
CA GLU A 168 7.24 14.41 12.91
C GLU A 168 8.23 14.43 11.74
N GLU A 169 8.50 13.27 11.16
CA GLU A 169 9.41 13.13 10.02
C GLU A 169 8.88 13.86 8.77
N ILE A 170 7.58 13.76 8.48
CA ILE A 170 6.96 14.51 7.39
C ILE A 170 7.12 16.02 7.59
N ARG A 171 6.86 16.53 8.80
CA ARG A 171 7.02 17.97 9.09
C ARG A 171 8.47 18.44 8.93
N SER A 172 9.43 17.57 9.21
CA SER A 172 10.84 17.86 9.00
C SER A 172 11.22 17.87 7.51
N PHE A 173 10.61 16.96 6.74
CA PHE A 173 10.88 16.78 5.32
C PHE A 173 10.33 17.91 4.43
N ILE A 174 9.15 18.45 4.75
CA ILE A 174 8.49 19.50 3.96
C ILE A 174 8.86 20.93 4.36
N ARG A 175 9.79 21.11 5.30
CA ARG A 175 10.36 22.43 5.69
C ARG A 175 11.56 22.79 4.84
#